data_e8c11d473c47c3c0c3cbb7746e4b8b21
#
_entry.id   e8c11d473c47c3c0c3cbb7746e4b8b21
#
_cell.length_a   1.000
_cell.length_b   1.000
_cell.length_c   1.000
_cell.angle_alpha   90.00
_cell.angle_beta   90.00
_cell.angle_gamma   90.00
#
_symmetry.space_group_name_H-M   'P 1'
#
loop_
_entity.id
_entity.type
_entity.pdbx_description
1 polymer ?
#
loop_
_entity_poly.entity_id
_entity_poly.type
_entity_poly.pdbx_seq_one_letter_code
_entity_poly.pdbx_strand_id
1 'polypeptide(L)'
;MNESASSAIRAWLDQSGLDWEDAPPSTFVVTLPGEHKLHTTVSLSIGDHAVTINAFVARHPDENVDAVHRWLLERNRRTYVVSFAIDPLGDIYL
;
A
#
# COMPACT_ATOMS: atom_id res chain seq x y z
N MET A 1 -5.96 -3.14 19.85
CA MET A 1 -6.34 -3.32 18.44
C MET A 1 -7.77 -2.86 18.23
N ASN A 2 -8.04 -2.25 17.10
CA ASN A 2 -9.35 -1.66 16.86
C ASN A 2 -10.26 -2.62 16.08
N GLU A 3 -11.03 -3.40 16.81
CA GLU A 3 -11.93 -4.38 16.21
C GLU A 3 -13.06 -3.71 15.41
N SER A 4 -13.50 -2.52 15.84
CA SER A 4 -14.54 -1.77 15.13
C SER A 4 -14.08 -1.36 13.73
N ALA A 5 -12.85 -0.85 13.62
CA ALA A 5 -12.28 -0.48 12.33
C ALA A 5 -12.09 -1.72 11.46
N SER A 6 -11.61 -2.80 12.05
CA SER A 6 -11.41 -4.06 11.33
C SER A 6 -12.72 -4.59 10.77
N SER A 7 -13.76 -4.59 11.59
CA SER A 7 -15.10 -5.05 11.16
C SER A 7 -15.69 -4.17 10.07
N ALA A 8 -15.52 -2.86 10.19
CA ALA A 8 -16.02 -1.92 9.18
C ALA A 8 -15.33 -2.10 7.83
N ILE A 9 -14.01 -2.27 7.85
CA ILE A 9 -13.24 -2.49 6.62
C ILE A 9 -13.62 -3.80 5.97
N ARG A 10 -13.75 -4.86 6.76
CA ARG A 10 -14.15 -6.18 6.26
C ARG A 10 -15.53 -6.12 5.61
N ALA A 11 -16.48 -5.47 6.25
CA ALA A 11 -17.82 -5.32 5.71
C ALA A 11 -17.82 -4.56 4.38
N TRP A 12 -17.03 -3.48 4.32
CA TRP A 12 -16.91 -2.70 3.10
C TRP A 12 -16.29 -3.53 1.97
N LEU A 13 -15.24 -4.28 2.26
CA LEU A 13 -14.57 -5.13 1.27
C LEU A 13 -15.51 -6.21 0.74
N ASP A 14 -16.30 -6.83 1.62
CA ASP A 14 -17.28 -7.83 1.21
C ASP A 14 -18.31 -7.26 0.24
N GLN A 15 -18.69 -6.00 0.41
CA GLN A 15 -19.67 -5.34 -0.43
C GLN A 15 -19.10 -4.77 -1.71
N SER A 16 -17.78 -4.53 -1.74
CA SER A 16 -17.12 -3.82 -2.84
C SER A 16 -17.00 -4.64 -4.12
N GLY A 17 -16.97 -5.95 -4.02
CA GLY A 17 -16.71 -6.82 -5.15
C GLY A 17 -15.23 -6.92 -5.53
N LEU A 18 -14.35 -6.32 -4.75
CA LEU A 18 -12.91 -6.39 -4.97
C LEU A 18 -12.35 -7.71 -4.48
N ASP A 19 -11.25 -8.13 -5.09
CA ASP A 19 -10.49 -9.27 -4.60
C ASP A 19 -9.71 -8.84 -3.38
N TRP A 20 -9.91 -9.56 -2.28
CA TRP A 20 -9.17 -9.25 -1.06
C TRP A 20 -8.99 -10.50 -0.23
N GLU A 21 -8.02 -10.45 0.67
CA GLU A 21 -7.77 -11.55 1.60
C GLU A 21 -7.22 -11.02 2.91
N ASP A 22 -7.40 -11.80 3.96
CA ASP A 22 -6.86 -11.50 5.26
C ASP A 22 -5.38 -11.85 5.31
N ALA A 23 -4.60 -10.96 5.90
CA ALA A 23 -3.21 -11.22 6.22
C ALA A 23 -3.04 -10.93 7.72
N PRO A 24 -3.20 -11.92 8.58
CA PRO A 24 -3.09 -11.70 10.02
C PRO A 24 -1.76 -11.05 10.40
N PRO A 25 -1.71 -10.26 11.49
CA PRO A 25 -2.76 -10.16 12.50
C PRO A 25 -3.85 -9.13 12.22
N SER A 26 -3.61 -8.11 11.45
CA SER A 26 -4.59 -7.02 11.31
C SER A 26 -4.43 -6.32 9.97
N THR A 27 -4.16 -7.08 8.93
CA THR A 27 -3.90 -6.55 7.61
C THR A 27 -4.88 -7.14 6.60
N PHE A 28 -5.35 -6.33 5.70
CA PHE A 28 -6.14 -6.76 4.56
C PHE A 28 -5.36 -6.45 3.29
N VAL A 29 -5.30 -7.40 2.39
CA VAL A 29 -4.63 -7.21 1.10
C VAL A 29 -5.70 -7.16 0.03
N VAL A 30 -5.73 -6.07 -0.71
CA VAL A 30 -6.73 -5.82 -1.74
C VAL A 30 -6.04 -5.72 -3.09
N THR A 31 -6.58 -6.40 -4.08
CA THR A 31 -6.05 -6.33 -5.44
C THR A 31 -7.00 -5.46 -6.27
N LEU A 32 -6.51 -4.32 -6.71
CA LEU A 32 -7.30 -3.38 -7.52
C LEU A 32 -7.04 -3.63 -9.00
N PRO A 33 -8.09 -3.71 -9.83
CA PRO A 33 -7.92 -3.81 -11.27
C PRO A 33 -7.40 -2.48 -11.83
N GLY A 34 -6.64 -2.53 -12.92
CA GLY A 34 -6.10 -1.34 -13.54
C GLY A 34 -6.28 -1.37 -15.05
N GLU A 35 -6.28 -0.18 -15.67
CA GLU A 35 -6.42 -0.06 -17.12
C GLU A 35 -5.08 -0.23 -17.85
N HIS A 36 -4.03 0.40 -17.31
CA HIS A 36 -2.69 0.35 -17.91
C HIS A 36 -1.77 -0.62 -17.20
N LYS A 37 -2.18 -1.08 -16.04
CA LYS A 37 -1.48 -2.03 -15.20
C LYS A 37 -2.51 -3.08 -14.84
N LEU A 38 -2.14 -4.35 -14.92
CA LEU A 38 -3.10 -5.43 -14.69
C LEU A 38 -3.72 -5.34 -13.30
N HIS A 39 -2.91 -5.14 -12.28
CA HIS A 39 -3.38 -5.12 -10.90
C HIS A 39 -2.52 -4.19 -10.05
N THR A 40 -3.11 -3.62 -9.01
CA THR A 40 -2.39 -2.91 -7.98
C THR A 40 -2.73 -3.56 -6.64
N THR A 41 -1.71 -4.01 -5.93
CA THR A 41 -1.88 -4.62 -4.62
C THR A 41 -1.77 -3.54 -3.55
N VAL A 42 -2.81 -3.46 -2.71
CA VAL A 42 -2.88 -2.48 -1.62
C VAL A 42 -3.03 -3.24 -0.33
N SER A 43 -2.22 -2.91 0.67
CA SER A 43 -2.39 -3.47 2.00
C SER A 43 -2.93 -2.43 2.96
N LEU A 44 -3.90 -2.84 3.77
CA LEU A 44 -4.54 -2.02 4.80
C LEU A 44 -4.19 -2.64 6.14
N SER A 45 -3.36 -1.98 6.91
CA SER A 45 -2.93 -2.47 8.23
C SER A 45 -3.58 -1.64 9.31
N ILE A 46 -4.21 -2.32 10.26
CA ILE A 46 -4.94 -1.66 11.35
C ILE A 46 -4.11 -1.72 12.62
N GLY A 47 -3.70 -0.54 13.10
CA GLY A 47 -2.99 -0.40 14.36
C GLY A 47 -3.90 0.13 15.45
N ASP A 48 -3.32 0.39 16.60
CA ASP A 48 -4.07 0.89 17.76
C ASP A 48 -4.56 2.33 17.56
N HIS A 49 -3.82 3.12 16.82
CA HIS A 49 -4.09 4.55 16.66
C HIS A 49 -4.33 4.98 15.23
N ALA A 50 -4.06 4.12 14.25
CA ALA A 50 -4.15 4.51 12.85
C ALA A 50 -4.34 3.30 11.95
N VAL A 51 -4.86 3.57 10.76
CA VAL A 51 -4.90 2.60 9.67
C VAL A 51 -3.83 3.03 8.67
N THR A 52 -2.96 2.11 8.31
CA THR A 52 -1.90 2.36 7.34
C THR A 52 -2.26 1.74 6.01
N ILE A 53 -2.13 2.50 4.95
CA ILE A 53 -2.43 2.05 3.59
C ILE A 53 -1.14 2.09 2.78
N ASN A 54 -0.75 0.96 2.20
CA ASN A 54 0.43 0.86 1.35
C ASN A 54 0.06 0.26 0.01
N ALA A 55 0.45 0.91 -1.07
CA ALA A 55 0.26 0.38 -2.41
C ALA A 55 1.62 0.06 -3.01
N PHE A 56 1.77 -1.15 -3.52
CA PHE A 56 2.99 -1.55 -4.21
C PHE A 56 3.10 -0.80 -5.54
N VAL A 57 4.24 -0.15 -5.77
CA VAL A 57 4.49 0.62 -6.99
C VAL A 57 5.39 -0.16 -7.94
N ALA A 58 6.55 -0.59 -7.46
CA ALA A 58 7.53 -1.26 -8.32
C ALA A 58 8.54 -2.04 -7.48
N ARG A 59 9.12 -3.04 -8.10
CA ARG A 59 10.23 -3.76 -7.50
C ARG A 59 11.44 -2.85 -7.43
N HIS A 60 12.41 -3.23 -6.59
CA HIS A 60 13.67 -2.48 -6.49
C HIS A 60 14.30 -2.30 -7.88
N PRO A 61 14.86 -1.14 -8.17
CA PRO A 61 15.52 -0.93 -9.47
C PRO A 61 16.81 -1.73 -9.57
N ASP A 62 17.09 -2.24 -10.77
CA ASP A 62 18.30 -3.02 -11.03
C ASP A 62 19.51 -2.10 -11.29
N GLU A 63 19.25 -0.89 -11.72
CA GLU A 63 20.32 0.08 -12.00
C GLU A 63 19.83 1.49 -11.69
N ASN A 64 20.76 2.42 -11.57
CA ASN A 64 20.46 3.82 -11.25
C ASN A 64 19.69 3.97 -9.91
N VAL A 65 20.01 3.12 -8.95
CA VAL A 65 19.31 3.09 -7.66
C VAL A 65 19.31 4.46 -6.97
N ASP A 66 20.46 5.11 -6.91
CA ASP A 66 20.56 6.42 -6.26
C ASP A 66 19.71 7.49 -6.96
N ALA A 67 19.68 7.46 -8.29
CA ALA A 67 18.87 8.39 -9.06
C ALA A 67 17.38 8.18 -8.82
N VAL A 68 16.95 6.93 -8.74
CA VAL A 68 15.56 6.58 -8.43
C VAL A 68 15.18 7.04 -7.03
N HIS A 69 16.02 6.72 -6.04
CA HIS A 69 15.77 7.13 -4.65
C HIS A 69 15.67 8.65 -4.54
N ARG A 70 16.55 9.36 -5.23
CA ARG A 70 16.53 10.81 -5.24
C ARG A 70 15.25 11.35 -5.82
N TRP A 71 14.80 10.76 -6.94
CA TRP A 71 13.54 11.17 -7.58
C TRP A 71 12.37 10.98 -6.63
N LEU A 72 12.31 9.83 -5.93
CA LEU A 72 11.25 9.54 -4.98
C LEU A 72 11.21 10.56 -3.84
N LEU A 73 12.38 10.87 -3.28
CA LEU A 73 12.49 11.83 -2.18
C LEU A 73 12.11 13.24 -2.62
N GLU A 74 12.51 13.63 -3.82
CA GLU A 74 12.15 14.93 -4.35
C GLU A 74 10.64 15.03 -4.60
N ARG A 75 10.03 13.93 -5.07
CA ARG A 75 8.60 13.86 -5.29
C ARG A 75 7.83 13.95 -3.98
N ASN A 76 8.33 13.28 -2.94
CA ASN A 76 7.71 13.31 -1.62
C ASN A 76 7.56 14.74 -1.08
N ARG A 77 8.46 15.61 -1.45
CA ARG A 77 8.42 17.00 -1.03
C ARG A 77 7.15 17.72 -1.50
N ARG A 78 6.54 17.22 -2.58
CA ARG A 78 5.38 17.83 -3.21
C ARG A 78 4.06 17.13 -2.88
N THR A 79 4.12 16.01 -2.18
CA THR A 79 2.92 15.25 -1.86
C THR A 79 2.45 15.59 -0.45
N TYR A 80 1.13 15.56 -0.28
CA TYR A 80 0.52 15.68 1.05
C TYR A 80 0.06 14.28 1.44
N VAL A 81 -0.03 13.97 2.67
CA VAL A 81 -0.63 12.75 3.22
C VAL A 81 0.06 11.45 2.78
N VAL A 82 0.31 11.28 1.49
CA VAL A 82 0.96 10.07 0.96
C VAL A 82 2.41 10.36 0.59
N SER A 83 3.25 9.34 0.67
CA SER A 83 4.65 9.47 0.30
C SER A 83 5.19 8.14 -0.20
N PHE A 84 6.19 8.19 -1.07
CA PHE A 84 6.89 7.00 -1.50
C PHE A 84 7.80 6.48 -0.38
N ALA A 85 7.89 5.16 -0.30
CA ALA A 85 8.76 4.51 0.67
C ALA A 85 9.37 3.27 0.02
N ILE A 86 10.42 2.77 0.62
CA ILE A 86 11.03 1.52 0.20
C ILE A 86 11.05 0.55 1.37
N ASP A 87 10.92 -0.75 1.08
CA ASP A 87 11.04 -1.78 2.09
C ASP A 87 12.49 -2.26 2.20
N PRO A 88 12.81 -3.20 3.10
CA PRO A 88 14.19 -3.70 3.24
C PRO A 88 14.77 -4.32 1.98
N LEU A 89 13.94 -4.78 1.06
CA LEU A 89 14.38 -5.31 -0.22
C LEU A 89 14.58 -4.22 -1.27
N GLY A 90 14.19 -2.98 -0.96
CA GLY A 90 14.27 -1.86 -1.89
C GLY A 90 13.07 -1.72 -2.82
N ASP A 91 12.03 -2.52 -2.63
CA ASP A 91 10.81 -2.41 -3.41
C ASP A 91 10.06 -1.13 -3.02
N ILE A 92 9.43 -0.50 -4.00
CA ILE A 92 8.84 0.83 -3.86
C ILE A 92 7.36 0.76 -3.59
N TYR A 93 6.92 1.52 -2.59
CA TYR A 93 5.52 1.63 -2.19
C TYR A 93 5.08 3.09 -2.10
N LEU A 94 3.78 3.26 -2.14
CA LEU A 94 3.17 4.58 -1.95
C LEU A 94 2.14 4.53 -0.83
#